data_07a1fab462f0d432216950d40a0cadab
#
_entry.id   07a1fab462f0d432216950d40a0cadab
#
_cell.length_a   1.000
_cell.length_b   1.000
_cell.length_c   1.000
_cell.angle_alpha   90.00
_cell.angle_beta   90.00
_cell.angle_gamma   90.00
#
_symmetry.space_group_name_H-M   'P 1'
#
loop_
_entity.id
_entity.type
_entity.pdbx_description
1 polymer ?
#
loop_
_entity_poly.entity_id
_entity_poly.type
_entity_poly.pdbx_seq_one_letter_code
_entity_poly.pdbx_strand_id
1 'polypeptide(L)'
;LIIGSDNWSEDVQHRFFKAVLDRIDTVPCSVMLETHRSRSLANPWQMPVWLERHPRMRLTADLSHWCCVAERLMTPDLLPVQAMAGRVDHIHARVGHAQGPSVSHPFAPEWTEALEAHRSCWQFFLESFDQEKVPATITPEFGPDGYMPLQPFSAEPVADVDTLNTQMASWLR
;
A
#
# COMPACT_ATOMS: atom_id res chain seq x y z
N LEU A 1 -13.20 9.45 -0.38
CA LEU A 1 -12.07 8.93 0.39
C LEU A 1 -12.55 8.46 1.75
N ILE A 2 -12.33 7.19 2.09
CA ILE A 2 -12.71 6.60 3.38
C ILE A 2 -11.44 6.42 4.18
N ILE A 3 -11.29 7.19 5.25
CA ILE A 3 -10.12 7.15 6.12
C ILE A 3 -10.57 6.96 7.57
N GLY A 4 -9.94 6.03 8.27
CA GLY A 4 -10.03 5.91 9.73
C GLY A 4 -8.77 6.47 10.38
N SER A 5 -8.52 6.12 11.62
CA SER A 5 -7.32 6.52 12.36
C SER A 5 -6.71 5.34 13.10
N ASP A 6 -5.37 5.30 13.14
CA ASP A 6 -4.59 4.30 13.89
C ASP A 6 -4.67 4.49 15.41
N ASN A 7 -5.08 5.67 15.88
CA ASN A 7 -5.25 5.97 17.30
C ASN A 7 -6.62 5.56 17.88
N TRP A 8 -7.50 4.97 17.05
CA TRP A 8 -8.77 4.46 17.53
C TRP A 8 -8.59 3.13 18.25
N SER A 9 -9.41 2.88 19.28
CA SER A 9 -9.45 1.57 19.89
C SER A 9 -9.91 0.50 18.89
N GLU A 10 -9.58 -0.76 19.14
CA GLU A 10 -9.98 -1.89 18.29
C GLU A 10 -11.50 -1.92 18.06
N ASP A 11 -12.30 -1.66 19.10
CA ASP A 11 -13.77 -1.61 18.98
C ASP A 11 -14.25 -0.48 18.06
N VAL A 12 -13.60 0.68 18.08
CA VAL A 12 -13.94 1.80 17.20
C VAL A 12 -13.56 1.45 15.76
N GLN A 13 -12.40 0.88 15.54
CA GLN A 13 -11.98 0.43 14.21
C GLN A 13 -12.90 -0.66 13.66
N HIS A 14 -13.29 -1.64 14.49
CA HIS A 14 -14.26 -2.67 14.09
C HIS A 14 -15.59 -2.07 13.62
N ARG A 15 -16.16 -1.15 14.42
CA ARG A 15 -17.42 -0.45 14.04
C ARG A 15 -17.25 0.36 12.75
N PHE A 16 -16.10 0.99 12.56
CA PHE A 16 -15.80 1.73 11.34
C PHE A 16 -15.76 0.80 10.13
N PHE A 17 -15.01 -0.30 10.18
CA PHE A 17 -14.96 -1.26 9.08
C PHE A 17 -16.33 -1.85 8.76
N LYS A 18 -17.11 -2.19 9.80
CA LYS A 18 -18.46 -2.66 9.60
C LYS A 18 -19.33 -1.62 8.88
N ALA A 19 -19.31 -0.36 9.32
CA ALA A 19 -20.09 0.71 8.71
C ALA A 19 -19.68 0.99 7.26
N VAL A 20 -18.37 0.88 6.93
CA VAL A 20 -17.88 0.99 5.56
C VAL A 20 -18.41 -0.15 4.71
N LEU A 21 -18.25 -1.39 5.19
CA LEU A 21 -18.67 -2.59 4.46
C LEU A 21 -20.20 -2.67 4.26
N ASP A 22 -20.99 -2.19 5.20
CA ASP A 22 -22.45 -2.11 5.06
C ASP A 22 -22.85 -1.09 3.97
N ARG A 23 -21.98 -0.13 3.63
CA ARG A 23 -22.25 0.90 2.62
C ARG A 23 -21.67 0.60 1.24
N ILE A 24 -20.71 -0.28 1.13
CA ILE A 24 -20.06 -0.62 -0.14
C ILE A 24 -21.08 -1.00 -1.21
N ASP A 25 -22.08 -1.79 -0.85
CA ASP A 25 -23.11 -2.27 -1.79
C ASP A 25 -24.06 -1.16 -2.27
N THR A 26 -24.00 0.02 -1.68
CA THR A 26 -24.86 1.17 -2.04
C THR A 26 -24.21 2.15 -3.02
N VAL A 27 -22.93 1.94 -3.34
CA VAL A 27 -22.20 2.80 -4.28
C VAL A 27 -21.95 2.07 -5.62
N PRO A 28 -21.98 2.79 -6.76
CA PRO A 28 -21.87 2.19 -8.09
C PRO A 28 -20.40 1.93 -8.51
N CYS A 29 -19.51 1.72 -7.57
CA CYS A 29 -18.09 1.47 -7.86
C CYS A 29 -17.47 0.52 -6.82
N SER A 30 -16.36 -0.11 -7.19
CA SER A 30 -15.57 -0.91 -6.26
C SER A 30 -14.95 0.00 -5.19
N VAL A 31 -15.01 -0.44 -3.92
CA VAL A 31 -14.41 0.27 -2.79
C VAL A 31 -13.39 -0.64 -2.12
N MET A 32 -12.20 -0.12 -1.94
CA MET A 32 -11.09 -0.80 -1.29
C MET A 32 -10.58 0.05 -0.12
N LEU A 33 -10.06 -0.61 0.90
CA LEU A 33 -9.42 0.05 2.03
C LEU A 33 -7.91 -0.02 1.84
N GLU A 34 -7.24 1.11 2.01
CA GLU A 34 -5.81 1.22 1.79
C GLU A 34 -5.01 0.89 3.05
N THR A 35 -3.91 0.15 2.87
CA THR A 35 -2.87 -0.01 3.88
C THR A 35 -2.04 1.28 3.97
N HIS A 36 -2.36 2.12 4.95
CA HIS A 36 -1.76 3.46 5.04
C HIS A 36 -1.40 3.80 6.49
N ARG A 37 -0.17 4.31 6.71
CA ARG A 37 0.26 4.85 8.01
C ARG A 37 -0.71 5.93 8.50
N SER A 38 -0.89 6.05 9.80
CA SER A 38 -1.81 7.00 10.44
C SER A 38 -3.29 6.82 10.05
N ARG A 39 -3.65 5.64 9.52
CA ARG A 39 -5.04 5.25 9.19
C ARG A 39 -5.39 3.93 9.86
N SER A 40 -6.62 3.47 9.74
CA SER A 40 -7.10 2.26 10.41
C SER A 40 -6.34 0.98 10.04
N LEU A 41 -5.71 0.91 8.86
CA LEU A 41 -4.88 -0.21 8.42
C LEU A 41 -3.37 0.11 8.48
N ALA A 42 -2.95 0.95 9.44
CA ALA A 42 -1.54 1.31 9.60
C ALA A 42 -0.68 0.15 10.11
N ASN A 43 -1.21 -0.68 11.00
CA ASN A 43 -0.43 -1.74 11.64
C ASN A 43 -0.51 -3.05 10.84
N PRO A 44 0.59 -3.49 10.19
CA PRO A 44 0.58 -4.73 9.42
C PRO A 44 0.21 -5.95 10.27
N TRP A 45 0.66 -6.02 11.52
CA TRP A 45 0.47 -7.19 12.39
C TRP A 45 -0.98 -7.43 12.79
N GLN A 46 -1.85 -6.44 12.65
CA GLN A 46 -3.30 -6.58 12.87
C GLN A 46 -4.06 -7.04 11.63
N MET A 47 -3.45 -7.02 10.44
CA MET A 47 -4.13 -7.33 9.18
C MET A 47 -4.78 -8.71 9.16
N PRO A 48 -4.15 -9.82 9.62
CA PRO A 48 -4.79 -11.13 9.65
C PRO A 48 -6.11 -11.12 10.43
N VAL A 49 -6.11 -10.47 11.60
CA VAL A 49 -7.29 -10.37 12.48
C VAL A 49 -8.41 -9.55 11.81
N TRP A 50 -8.06 -8.44 11.15
CA TRP A 50 -9.05 -7.61 10.45
C TRP A 50 -9.68 -8.35 9.27
N LEU A 51 -8.90 -9.09 8.49
CA LEU A 51 -9.41 -9.86 7.35
C LEU A 51 -10.26 -11.06 7.77
N GLU A 52 -9.94 -11.69 8.90
CA GLU A 52 -10.76 -12.74 9.49
C GLU A 52 -12.12 -12.19 9.95
N ARG A 53 -12.12 -11.06 10.67
CA ARG A 53 -13.34 -10.42 11.19
C ARG A 53 -14.20 -9.75 10.10
N HIS A 54 -13.57 -9.38 8.98
CA HIS A 54 -14.22 -8.67 7.89
C HIS A 54 -13.95 -9.38 6.53
N PRO A 55 -14.57 -10.55 6.30
CA PRO A 55 -14.27 -11.39 5.12
C PRO A 55 -14.61 -10.74 3.78
N ARG A 56 -15.43 -9.68 3.76
CA ARG A 56 -15.76 -8.91 2.53
C ARG A 56 -14.78 -7.76 2.26
N MET A 57 -13.84 -7.48 3.16
CA MET A 57 -12.90 -6.39 3.00
C MET A 57 -12.01 -6.61 1.77
N ARG A 58 -11.96 -5.62 0.88
CA ARG A 58 -11.04 -5.57 -0.27
C ARG A 58 -10.02 -4.47 -0.04
N LEU A 59 -8.83 -4.64 -0.59
CA LEU A 59 -7.66 -3.83 -0.22
C LEU A 59 -7.04 -3.14 -1.43
N THR A 60 -6.61 -1.91 -1.20
CA THR A 60 -5.52 -1.27 -1.92
C THR A 60 -4.23 -1.52 -1.14
N ALA A 61 -3.29 -2.24 -1.75
CA ALA A 61 -2.01 -2.53 -1.11
C ALA A 61 -1.00 -1.41 -1.38
N ASP A 62 -0.74 -0.57 -0.38
CA ASP A 62 0.43 0.30 -0.32
C ASP A 62 1.36 -0.19 0.80
N LEU A 63 2.33 -1.01 0.45
CA LEU A 63 3.27 -1.58 1.41
C LEU A 63 4.35 -0.59 1.83
N SER A 64 4.53 0.49 1.09
CA SER A 64 5.52 1.52 1.42
C SER A 64 5.27 2.14 2.79
N HIS A 65 4.00 2.33 3.14
CA HIS A 65 3.60 2.80 4.46
C HIS A 65 3.94 1.80 5.56
N TRP A 66 3.74 0.51 5.31
CA TRP A 66 4.04 -0.53 6.29
C TRP A 66 5.53 -0.71 6.52
N CYS A 67 6.36 -0.46 5.49
CA CYS A 67 7.82 -0.52 5.65
C CYS A 67 8.29 0.42 6.75
N CYS A 68 7.82 1.67 6.77
CA CYS A 68 8.24 2.63 7.80
C CYS A 68 7.53 2.44 9.14
N VAL A 69 6.30 1.92 9.18
CA VAL A 69 5.61 1.61 10.44
C VAL A 69 6.26 0.41 11.15
N ALA A 70 6.67 -0.60 10.40
CA ALA A 70 7.28 -1.81 10.93
C ALA A 70 8.83 -1.74 10.99
N GLU A 71 9.42 -0.62 10.55
CA GLU A 71 10.88 -0.41 10.45
C GLU A 71 11.62 -1.55 9.71
N ARG A 72 10.96 -2.09 8.65
CA ARG A 72 11.52 -3.18 7.83
C ARG A 72 10.85 -3.23 6.47
N LEU A 73 11.49 -3.89 5.51
CA LEU A 73 10.85 -4.22 4.24
C LEU A 73 9.76 -5.28 4.44
N MET A 74 8.67 -5.16 3.68
CA MET A 74 7.64 -6.19 3.59
C MET A 74 8.05 -7.23 2.55
N THR A 75 7.87 -8.51 2.89
CA THR A 75 8.20 -9.65 2.02
C THR A 75 7.04 -10.66 1.99
N PRO A 76 6.90 -11.47 0.93
CA PRO A 76 5.78 -12.41 0.79
C PRO A 76 5.68 -13.49 1.87
N ASP A 77 6.76 -13.79 2.59
CA ASP A 77 6.78 -14.75 3.69
C ASP A 77 6.22 -14.22 5.01
N LEU A 78 5.99 -12.91 5.11
CA LEU A 78 5.42 -12.31 6.31
C LEU A 78 3.92 -12.58 6.41
N LEU A 79 3.47 -12.99 7.58
CA LEU A 79 2.07 -13.31 7.86
C LEU A 79 1.09 -12.21 7.42
N PRO A 80 1.32 -10.90 7.69
CA PRO A 80 0.41 -9.86 7.22
C PRO A 80 0.30 -9.77 5.70
N VAL A 81 1.39 -10.01 4.96
CA VAL A 81 1.38 -10.02 3.50
C VAL A 81 0.65 -11.27 2.98
N GLN A 82 0.92 -12.44 3.55
CA GLN A 82 0.22 -13.69 3.21
C GLN A 82 -1.29 -13.58 3.43
N ALA A 83 -1.72 -12.95 4.52
CA ALA A 83 -3.14 -12.78 4.83
C ALA A 83 -3.88 -11.93 3.77
N MET A 84 -3.18 -11.07 3.04
CA MET A 84 -3.76 -10.24 1.98
C MET A 84 -3.95 -10.99 0.65
N ALA A 85 -3.43 -12.21 0.49
CA ALA A 85 -3.60 -13.01 -0.72
C ALA A 85 -5.08 -13.14 -1.11
N GLY A 86 -5.41 -12.90 -2.39
CA GLY A 86 -6.79 -12.91 -2.89
C GLY A 86 -7.70 -11.80 -2.36
N ARG A 87 -7.17 -10.82 -1.60
CA ARG A 87 -7.92 -9.68 -1.05
C ARG A 87 -7.52 -8.33 -1.65
N VAL A 88 -6.39 -8.27 -2.37
CA VAL A 88 -5.89 -7.06 -3.02
C VAL A 88 -6.50 -6.92 -4.40
N ASP A 89 -7.18 -5.82 -4.68
CA ASP A 89 -7.73 -5.48 -5.99
C ASP A 89 -6.99 -4.31 -6.64
N HIS A 90 -6.27 -3.54 -5.85
CA HIS A 90 -5.47 -2.43 -6.33
C HIS A 90 -4.12 -2.38 -5.62
N ILE A 91 -3.08 -2.00 -6.35
CA ILE A 91 -1.73 -1.84 -5.82
C ILE A 91 -1.27 -0.39 -6.06
N HIS A 92 -0.84 0.28 -5.00
CA HIS A 92 -0.05 1.50 -5.10
C HIS A 92 1.42 1.11 -5.23
N ALA A 93 1.97 1.30 -6.42
CA ALA A 93 3.35 0.94 -6.72
C ALA A 93 4.30 2.07 -6.33
N ARG A 94 4.42 2.31 -5.04
CA ARG A 94 5.41 3.17 -4.42
C ARG A 94 6.40 2.30 -3.66
N VAL A 95 7.68 2.59 -3.77
CA VAL A 95 8.75 1.89 -3.05
C VAL A 95 9.09 2.67 -1.79
N GLY A 96 8.85 2.05 -0.64
CA GLY A 96 9.24 2.56 0.67
C GLY A 96 10.43 1.80 1.24
N HIS A 97 10.92 2.26 2.37
CA HIS A 97 12.01 1.64 3.13
C HIS A 97 11.75 1.75 4.64
N ALA A 98 12.62 1.14 5.45
CA ALA A 98 12.44 1.07 6.91
C ALA A 98 12.29 2.43 7.60
N GLN A 99 12.80 3.51 7.01
CA GLN A 99 12.78 4.85 7.61
C GLN A 99 11.87 5.83 6.86
N GLY A 100 11.20 5.40 5.79
CA GLY A 100 10.34 6.29 5.02
C GLY A 100 9.44 5.60 4.01
N PRO A 101 8.30 6.20 3.66
CA PRO A 101 7.33 5.61 2.75
C PRO A 101 7.69 5.81 1.27
N SER A 102 8.76 6.53 0.97
CA SER A 102 9.20 6.76 -0.41
C SER A 102 10.73 6.84 -0.46
N VAL A 103 11.31 6.07 -1.39
CA VAL A 103 12.71 6.22 -1.77
C VAL A 103 12.88 7.42 -2.69
N SER A 104 14.11 7.93 -2.80
CA SER A 104 14.42 9.07 -3.69
C SER A 104 14.22 8.73 -5.17
N HIS A 105 14.63 7.51 -5.58
CA HIS A 105 14.48 7.01 -6.94
C HIS A 105 14.52 5.48 -6.93
N PRO A 106 13.44 4.76 -7.27
CA PRO A 106 13.36 3.31 -7.09
C PRO A 106 14.38 2.50 -7.90
N PHE A 107 14.89 3.07 -8.98
CA PHE A 107 15.90 2.41 -9.84
C PHE A 107 17.34 2.77 -9.49
N ALA A 108 17.57 3.57 -8.44
CA ALA A 108 18.91 3.84 -7.95
C ALA A 108 19.49 2.59 -7.25
N PRO A 109 20.79 2.28 -7.46
CA PRO A 109 21.40 1.04 -6.95
C PRO A 109 21.24 0.83 -5.44
N GLU A 110 21.24 1.90 -4.65
CA GLU A 110 21.06 1.87 -3.20
C GLU A 110 19.67 1.40 -2.77
N TRP A 111 18.68 1.45 -3.66
CA TRP A 111 17.29 1.04 -3.39
C TRP A 111 16.90 -0.28 -4.06
N THR A 112 17.85 -1.01 -4.64
CA THR A 112 17.60 -2.28 -5.33
C THR A 112 16.88 -3.29 -4.42
N GLU A 113 17.32 -3.45 -3.17
CA GLU A 113 16.69 -4.36 -2.21
C GLU A 113 15.24 -3.96 -1.91
N ALA A 114 14.99 -2.67 -1.72
CA ALA A 114 13.65 -2.16 -1.45
C ALA A 114 12.72 -2.37 -2.65
N LEU A 115 13.18 -2.07 -3.87
CA LEU A 115 12.42 -2.29 -5.10
C LEU A 115 12.07 -3.78 -5.27
N GLU A 116 13.03 -4.69 -5.09
CA GLU A 116 12.82 -6.13 -5.25
C GLU A 116 11.87 -6.70 -4.19
N ALA A 117 11.92 -6.22 -2.95
CA ALA A 117 10.97 -6.62 -1.90
C ALA A 117 9.53 -6.21 -2.27
N HIS A 118 9.34 -4.97 -2.73
CA HIS A 118 8.03 -4.51 -3.20
C HIS A 118 7.56 -5.29 -4.43
N ARG A 119 8.42 -5.47 -5.44
CA ARG A 119 8.12 -6.26 -6.64
C ARG A 119 7.65 -7.66 -6.29
N SER A 120 8.34 -8.34 -5.38
CA SER A 120 7.99 -9.70 -4.94
C SER A 120 6.62 -9.75 -4.28
N CYS A 121 6.27 -8.76 -3.46
CA CYS A 121 4.93 -8.65 -2.87
C CYS A 121 3.85 -8.35 -3.93
N TRP A 122 4.11 -7.43 -4.85
CA TRP A 122 3.15 -7.11 -5.93
C TRP A 122 2.91 -8.34 -6.81
N GLN A 123 3.95 -9.06 -7.18
CA GLN A 123 3.83 -10.33 -7.93
C GLN A 123 3.00 -11.36 -7.15
N PHE A 124 3.27 -11.55 -5.86
CA PHE A 124 2.51 -12.45 -4.99
C PHE A 124 1.01 -12.09 -4.96
N PHE A 125 0.66 -10.80 -4.89
CA PHE A 125 -0.74 -10.38 -4.93
C PHE A 125 -1.38 -10.64 -6.30
N LEU A 126 -0.67 -10.35 -7.39
CA LEU A 126 -1.17 -10.59 -8.74
C LEU A 126 -1.37 -12.08 -9.04
N GLU A 127 -0.48 -12.96 -8.55
CA GLU A 127 -0.61 -14.41 -8.67
C GLU A 127 -1.76 -14.98 -7.85
N SER A 128 -2.11 -14.35 -6.74
CA SER A 128 -3.23 -14.74 -5.87
C SER A 128 -4.57 -14.11 -6.30
N PHE A 129 -4.57 -13.29 -7.33
CA PHE A 129 -5.75 -12.60 -7.82
C PHE A 129 -6.71 -13.55 -8.54
N ASP A 130 -8.00 -13.43 -8.25
CA ASP A 130 -9.04 -14.19 -8.92
C ASP A 130 -9.37 -13.54 -10.27
N GLN A 131 -8.88 -14.16 -11.36
CA GLN A 131 -9.03 -13.63 -12.72
C GLN A 131 -10.48 -13.57 -13.21
N GLU A 132 -11.42 -14.25 -12.56
CA GLU A 132 -12.86 -14.17 -12.88
C GLU A 132 -13.53 -12.90 -12.34
N LYS A 133 -12.82 -12.16 -11.47
CA LYS A 133 -13.28 -10.88 -10.93
C LYS A 133 -12.79 -9.70 -11.76
N VAL A 134 -13.12 -8.50 -11.30
CA VAL A 134 -12.63 -7.24 -11.88
C VAL A 134 -11.10 -7.28 -11.99
N PRO A 135 -10.49 -6.86 -13.11
CA PRO A 135 -9.04 -6.88 -13.27
C PRO A 135 -8.34 -6.14 -12.13
N ALA A 136 -7.29 -6.74 -11.56
CA ALA A 136 -6.41 -6.04 -10.64
C ALA A 136 -5.78 -4.83 -11.34
N THR A 137 -5.65 -3.74 -10.62
CA THR A 137 -5.02 -2.54 -11.14
C THR A 137 -3.80 -2.17 -10.31
N ILE A 138 -2.81 -1.54 -10.96
CA ILE A 138 -1.60 -1.06 -10.31
C ILE A 138 -1.34 0.38 -10.77
N THR A 139 -1.05 1.26 -9.81
CA THR A 139 -0.78 2.67 -10.07
C THR A 139 0.55 3.08 -9.44
N PRO A 140 1.51 3.61 -10.20
CA PRO A 140 2.64 4.32 -9.63
C PRO A 140 2.15 5.49 -8.78
N GLU A 141 2.70 5.63 -7.58
CA GLU A 141 2.21 6.64 -6.64
C GLU A 141 3.37 7.33 -5.91
N PHE A 142 4.41 7.69 -6.64
CA PHE A 142 5.39 8.61 -6.08
C PHE A 142 4.76 9.99 -5.99
N GLY A 143 4.66 10.52 -4.76
CA GLY A 143 4.01 11.79 -4.48
C GLY A 143 5.00 12.96 -4.46
N PRO A 144 4.49 14.19 -4.60
CA PRO A 144 5.30 15.39 -4.46
C PRO A 144 5.66 15.65 -2.99
N ASP A 145 5.47 16.83 -2.54
CA ASP A 145 5.79 17.34 -1.21
C ASP A 145 5.44 16.37 -0.06
N GLY A 146 6.38 16.22 0.85
CA GLY A 146 6.31 15.31 2.00
C GLY A 146 6.64 13.84 1.70
N TYR A 147 6.62 13.40 0.43
CA TYR A 147 7.04 12.06 0.00
C TYR A 147 8.34 12.08 -0.80
N MET A 148 8.49 13.05 -1.71
CA MET A 148 9.74 13.23 -2.45
C MET A 148 10.79 13.88 -1.52
N PRO A 149 11.95 13.24 -1.31
CA PRO A 149 13.04 13.86 -0.57
C PRO A 149 13.53 15.14 -1.27
N LEU A 150 13.94 16.09 -0.45
CA LEU A 150 14.43 17.39 -0.93
C LEU A 150 15.93 17.50 -0.71
N GLN A 151 16.60 18.21 -1.59
CA GLN A 151 18.00 18.57 -1.43
C GLN A 151 18.18 19.48 -0.21
N PRO A 152 19.17 19.23 0.64
CA PRO A 152 19.47 20.11 1.77
C PRO A 152 19.70 21.55 1.29
N PHE A 153 19.21 22.50 2.06
CA PHE A 153 19.35 23.96 1.88
C PHE A 153 18.63 24.57 0.68
N SER A 154 18.50 23.87 -0.46
CA SER A 154 17.81 24.39 -1.64
C SER A 154 16.32 24.10 -1.62
N ALA A 155 15.90 23.03 -0.93
CA ALA A 155 14.55 22.45 -0.97
C ALA A 155 14.10 22.01 -2.39
N GLU A 156 15.06 21.81 -3.29
CA GLU A 156 14.78 21.24 -4.61
C GLU A 156 14.49 19.74 -4.49
N PRO A 157 13.48 19.20 -5.18
CA PRO A 157 13.23 17.76 -5.20
C PRO A 157 14.46 16.98 -5.74
N VAL A 158 14.75 15.82 -5.15
CA VAL A 158 15.85 14.96 -5.62
C VAL A 158 15.54 14.25 -6.94
N ALA A 159 14.26 14.17 -7.33
CA ALA A 159 13.82 13.62 -8.61
C ALA A 159 12.52 14.31 -9.06
N ASP A 160 12.28 14.31 -10.35
CA ASP A 160 11.02 14.78 -10.93
C ASP A 160 9.94 13.69 -10.81
N VAL A 161 8.84 14.01 -10.14
CA VAL A 161 7.75 13.07 -9.79
C VAL A 161 7.06 12.51 -11.03
N ASP A 162 6.81 13.33 -12.04
CA ASP A 162 6.09 12.90 -13.24
C ASP A 162 6.95 11.97 -14.08
N THR A 163 8.22 12.28 -14.22
CA THR A 163 9.22 11.42 -14.87
C THR A 163 9.33 10.08 -14.14
N LEU A 164 9.40 10.10 -12.81
CA LEU A 164 9.57 8.91 -11.98
C LEU A 164 8.33 8.00 -12.08
N ASN A 165 7.13 8.55 -11.97
CA ASN A 165 5.89 7.78 -12.15
C ASN A 165 5.76 7.22 -13.56
N THR A 166 6.19 7.94 -14.59
CA THR A 166 6.21 7.47 -15.98
C THR A 166 7.19 6.31 -16.16
N GLN A 167 8.38 6.39 -15.58
CA GLN A 167 9.36 5.31 -15.61
C GLN A 167 8.85 4.07 -14.88
N MET A 168 8.26 4.24 -13.70
CA MET A 168 7.66 3.16 -12.94
C MET A 168 6.52 2.50 -13.73
N ALA A 169 5.61 3.28 -14.32
CA ALA A 169 4.54 2.75 -15.16
C ALA A 169 5.06 1.94 -16.36
N SER A 170 6.18 2.36 -16.94
CA SER A 170 6.82 1.66 -18.05
C SER A 170 7.48 0.35 -17.59
N TRP A 171 8.07 0.34 -16.41
CA TRP A 171 8.74 -0.83 -15.83
C TRP A 171 7.73 -1.91 -15.37
N LEU A 172 6.53 -1.53 -14.94
CA LEU A 172 5.46 -2.43 -14.50
C LEU A 172 4.73 -3.16 -15.65
N ARG A 173 4.97 -2.82 -16.90
CA ARG A 173 4.36 -3.44 -18.11
C ARG A 173 5.08 -4.71 -18.54
#